data_2515f4e8829beb3419a719a80245b7ad
#
_entry.id   2515f4e8829beb3419a719a80245b7ad
#
_cell.length_a   1.000
_cell.length_b   1.000
_cell.length_c   1.000
_cell.angle_alpha   90.00
_cell.angle_beta   90.00
_cell.angle_gamma   90.00
#
_symmetry.space_group_name_H-M   'P 1'
#
loop_
_entity.id
_entity.type
_entity.pdbx_description
1 polymer ?
#
loop_
_entity_poly.entity_id
_entity_poly.type
_entity_poly.pdbx_seq_one_letter_code
_entity_poly.pdbx_strand_id
1 'polypeptide(L)'
;MKVFLSVLLLLSMRVMMAQVGVGTTSPTAQLDVNGGFRVRTTTSTNNSSAAKDSILVVDNIGNVKRISSKTVFESNIKSCVKGSFASSSDVTLTLLANACKISFDFVEFDLNNEFNTTQSEFTAKQDGIYQVSVQIKATSAIAVATNFGVAILKNGTVVNRTSFANVGVVGVNVTPPVRTVTTLVSLNTGDTISFNVLSTLLSLNLLGTREDCNFTINQIR
;
A
#
# COMPACT_ATOMS: atom_id res chain seq x y z
N MET A 1 -61.46 28.38 -32.45
CA MET A 1 -60.73 27.23 -32.93
C MET A 1 -59.32 27.57 -33.38
N LYS A 2 -59.08 28.59 -34.21
CA LYS A 2 -57.72 29.00 -34.69
C LYS A 2 -56.77 29.41 -33.57
N VAL A 3 -57.24 30.20 -32.58
CA VAL A 3 -56.38 30.62 -31.44
C VAL A 3 -55.96 29.45 -30.54
N PHE A 4 -56.86 28.49 -30.29
CA PHE A 4 -56.55 27.28 -29.51
C PHE A 4 -55.51 26.40 -30.19
N LEU A 5 -55.57 26.27 -31.51
CA LEU A 5 -54.59 25.53 -32.29
C LEU A 5 -53.18 26.18 -32.25
N SER A 6 -53.15 27.54 -32.34
CA SER A 6 -51.89 28.31 -32.24
C SER A 6 -51.26 28.20 -30.83
N VAL A 7 -52.04 28.22 -29.76
CA VAL A 7 -51.55 28.05 -28.39
C VAL A 7 -51.03 26.63 -28.16
N LEU A 8 -51.71 25.61 -28.70
CA LEU A 8 -51.28 24.21 -28.62
C LEU A 8 -49.94 23.99 -29.37
N LEU A 9 -49.77 24.65 -30.54
CA LEU A 9 -48.54 24.59 -31.34
C LEU A 9 -47.39 25.30 -30.62
N LEU A 10 -47.63 26.43 -29.95
CA LEU A 10 -46.62 27.12 -29.11
C LEU A 10 -46.24 26.34 -27.87
N LEU A 11 -47.19 25.60 -27.27
CA LEU A 11 -46.91 24.77 -26.09
C LEU A 11 -46.07 23.52 -26.43
N SER A 12 -46.22 22.96 -27.64
CA SER A 12 -45.45 21.81 -28.11
C SER A 12 -43.98 22.15 -28.43
N MET A 13 -43.63 23.42 -28.63
CA MET A 13 -42.25 23.87 -28.89
C MET A 13 -41.37 23.93 -27.62
N ARG A 14 -41.91 23.76 -26.40
CA ARG A 14 -41.18 23.86 -25.13
C ARG A 14 -40.44 22.59 -24.72
N VAL A 15 -40.53 21.50 -25.43
CA VAL A 15 -39.97 20.17 -24.99
C VAL A 15 -38.86 19.70 -25.96
N MET A 16 -38.22 20.58 -26.70
CA MET A 16 -37.03 20.19 -27.45
C MET A 16 -35.80 20.33 -26.56
N MET A 17 -35.45 19.29 -25.86
CA MET A 17 -34.11 19.13 -25.26
C MET A 17 -33.12 18.93 -26.43
N ALA A 18 -32.30 19.95 -26.68
CA ALA A 18 -31.30 19.91 -27.76
C ALA A 18 -30.11 19.01 -27.35
N GLN A 19 -30.31 17.70 -27.36
CA GLN A 19 -29.25 16.73 -27.25
C GLN A 19 -28.67 16.43 -28.64
N VAL A 20 -27.34 16.34 -28.71
CA VAL A 20 -26.64 16.00 -29.96
C VAL A 20 -26.15 14.55 -29.85
N GLY A 21 -26.74 13.67 -30.66
CA GLY A 21 -26.29 12.30 -30.84
C GLY A 21 -25.45 12.17 -32.10
N VAL A 22 -24.26 11.60 -32.00
CA VAL A 22 -23.42 11.23 -33.14
C VAL A 22 -23.33 9.71 -33.19
N GLY A 23 -23.88 9.07 -34.20
CA GLY A 23 -23.95 7.62 -34.31
C GLY A 23 -24.96 6.96 -33.35
N THR A 24 -25.85 7.74 -32.72
CA THR A 24 -26.97 7.27 -31.90
C THR A 24 -28.24 8.11 -32.17
N THR A 25 -29.39 7.45 -32.09
CA THR A 25 -30.71 8.09 -32.19
C THR A 25 -31.37 8.31 -30.83
N SER A 26 -30.74 7.82 -29.75
CA SER A 26 -31.24 7.92 -28.38
C SER A 26 -30.10 8.44 -27.48
N PRO A 27 -29.72 9.73 -27.57
CA PRO A 27 -28.65 10.29 -26.78
C PRO A 27 -29.04 10.31 -25.30
N THR A 28 -28.11 9.89 -24.45
CA THR A 28 -28.25 9.84 -22.98
C THR A 28 -27.52 10.97 -22.27
N ALA A 29 -26.79 11.81 -23.02
CA ALA A 29 -26.06 12.98 -22.57
C ALA A 29 -26.33 14.17 -23.53
N GLN A 30 -25.92 15.39 -23.13
CA GLN A 30 -26.07 16.57 -24.01
C GLN A 30 -25.29 16.41 -25.33
N LEU A 31 -24.13 15.75 -25.29
CA LEU A 31 -23.41 15.24 -26.46
C LEU A 31 -23.13 13.76 -26.18
N ASP A 32 -23.70 12.91 -27.02
CA ASP A 32 -23.54 11.45 -26.94
C ASP A 32 -22.93 10.95 -28.27
N VAL A 33 -21.74 10.38 -28.21
CA VAL A 33 -20.99 9.88 -29.35
C VAL A 33 -20.86 8.36 -29.25
N ASN A 34 -21.61 7.65 -30.07
CA ASN A 34 -21.45 6.21 -30.23
C ASN A 34 -20.43 5.96 -31.36
N GLY A 35 -19.12 5.98 -30.96
CA GLY A 35 -18.00 5.83 -31.88
C GLY A 35 -16.76 6.61 -31.46
N GLY A 36 -15.83 6.78 -32.38
CA GLY A 36 -14.59 7.49 -32.12
C GLY A 36 -14.78 9.02 -32.07
N PHE A 37 -14.23 9.64 -31.01
CA PHE A 37 -14.12 11.10 -30.91
C PHE A 37 -12.68 11.54 -31.24
N ARG A 38 -12.49 12.46 -32.22
CA ARG A 38 -11.19 12.96 -32.65
C ARG A 38 -11.14 14.48 -32.61
N VAL A 39 -10.21 15.04 -31.90
CA VAL A 39 -9.84 16.46 -31.99
C VAL A 39 -8.62 16.59 -32.91
N ARG A 40 -8.76 17.29 -34.04
CA ARG A 40 -7.70 17.41 -35.05
C ARG A 40 -6.57 18.35 -34.64
N THR A 41 -6.90 19.44 -33.94
CA THR A 41 -5.94 20.48 -33.57
C THR A 41 -6.27 20.99 -32.19
N THR A 42 -5.27 20.99 -31.31
CA THR A 42 -5.33 21.62 -29.99
C THR A 42 -4.17 22.60 -29.86
N THR A 43 -4.42 23.73 -29.21
CA THR A 43 -3.33 24.65 -28.82
C THR A 43 -2.67 24.13 -27.55
N SER A 44 -1.33 24.22 -27.47
CA SER A 44 -0.60 23.93 -26.24
C SER A 44 -0.88 24.99 -25.18
N THR A 45 -0.90 24.60 -23.92
CA THR A 45 -1.02 25.51 -22.79
C THR A 45 0.07 25.23 -21.76
N ASN A 46 0.64 26.26 -21.21
CA ASN A 46 1.57 26.18 -20.06
C ASN A 46 0.86 26.46 -18.72
N ASN A 47 -0.48 26.39 -18.72
CA ASN A 47 -1.27 26.65 -17.54
C ASN A 47 -1.11 25.50 -16.53
N SER A 48 -0.38 25.78 -15.44
CA SER A 48 -0.12 24.80 -14.37
C SER A 48 -1.40 24.36 -13.64
N SER A 49 -2.42 25.23 -13.55
CA SER A 49 -3.71 24.86 -12.95
C SER A 49 -4.47 23.87 -13.86
N ALA A 50 -4.45 24.08 -15.17
CA ALA A 50 -5.04 23.13 -16.11
C ALA A 50 -4.34 21.76 -16.04
N ALA A 51 -3.00 21.75 -15.92
CA ALA A 51 -2.22 20.52 -15.76
C ALA A 51 -2.50 19.80 -14.43
N LYS A 52 -2.74 20.55 -13.34
CA LYS A 52 -3.02 19.98 -12.03
C LYS A 52 -4.45 19.45 -11.89
N ASP A 53 -5.43 20.17 -12.43
CA ASP A 53 -6.83 19.98 -12.06
C ASP A 53 -7.77 19.67 -13.22
N SER A 54 -7.27 19.50 -14.45
CA SER A 54 -8.10 19.39 -15.64
C SER A 54 -7.70 18.24 -16.59
N ILE A 55 -7.38 17.07 -16.01
CA ILE A 55 -7.20 15.84 -16.79
C ILE A 55 -8.59 15.26 -17.09
N LEU A 56 -8.87 14.99 -18.35
CA LEU A 56 -10.11 14.34 -18.75
C LEU A 56 -9.96 12.82 -18.67
N VAL A 57 -10.91 12.19 -18.00
CA VAL A 57 -11.02 10.74 -17.87
C VAL A 57 -12.40 10.28 -18.29
N VAL A 58 -12.52 9.03 -18.70
CA VAL A 58 -13.80 8.40 -19.04
C VAL A 58 -14.17 7.42 -17.93
N ASP A 59 -15.40 7.53 -17.41
CA ASP A 59 -15.89 6.57 -16.42
C ASP A 59 -16.36 5.25 -17.09
N ASN A 60 -16.74 4.27 -16.28
CA ASN A 60 -17.14 2.93 -16.72
C ASN A 60 -18.43 2.90 -17.56
N ILE A 61 -19.16 4.01 -17.64
CA ILE A 61 -20.38 4.16 -18.46
C ILE A 61 -20.20 5.14 -19.63
N GLY A 62 -18.95 5.58 -19.87
CA GLY A 62 -18.58 6.39 -21.03
C GLY A 62 -18.62 7.90 -20.82
N ASN A 63 -18.98 8.41 -19.64
CA ASN A 63 -19.00 9.86 -19.44
C ASN A 63 -17.58 10.42 -19.29
N VAL A 64 -17.32 11.54 -19.97
CA VAL A 64 -16.09 12.32 -19.80
C VAL A 64 -16.20 13.18 -18.55
N LYS A 65 -15.26 13.01 -17.62
CA LYS A 65 -15.16 13.76 -16.37
C LYS A 65 -13.77 14.37 -16.20
N ARG A 66 -13.68 15.35 -15.32
CA ARG A 66 -12.42 15.98 -14.95
C ARG A 66 -11.90 15.38 -13.65
N ILE A 67 -10.60 15.08 -13.63
CA ILE A 67 -9.87 14.62 -12.42
C ILE A 67 -8.59 15.43 -12.25
N SER A 68 -8.10 15.56 -11.02
CA SER A 68 -6.81 16.20 -10.77
C SER A 68 -5.64 15.25 -11.04
N SER A 69 -4.51 15.79 -11.44
CA SER A 69 -3.27 15.02 -11.57
C SER A 69 -2.85 14.39 -10.24
N LYS A 70 -3.12 15.08 -9.12
CA LYS A 70 -2.89 14.55 -7.77
C LYS A 70 -3.64 13.23 -7.57
N THR A 71 -4.94 13.20 -7.87
CA THR A 71 -5.76 11.97 -7.74
C THR A 71 -5.25 10.84 -8.63
N VAL A 72 -4.86 11.16 -9.89
CA VAL A 72 -4.27 10.16 -10.80
C VAL A 72 -2.96 9.62 -10.24
N PHE A 73 -2.11 10.49 -9.70
CA PHE A 73 -0.84 10.09 -9.10
C PHE A 73 -1.05 9.27 -7.83
N GLU A 74 -1.90 9.73 -6.92
CA GLU A 74 -2.18 9.06 -5.64
C GLU A 74 -2.85 7.69 -5.82
N SER A 75 -3.67 7.51 -6.86
CA SER A 75 -4.24 6.20 -7.18
C SER A 75 -3.22 5.16 -7.65
N ASN A 76 -2.01 5.60 -8.03
CA ASN A 76 -0.90 4.76 -8.46
C ASN A 76 0.29 4.76 -7.49
N ILE A 77 0.11 5.31 -6.27
CA ILE A 77 1.18 5.28 -5.26
C ILE A 77 1.44 3.83 -4.88
N LYS A 78 2.69 3.43 -5.06
CA LYS A 78 3.17 2.13 -4.61
C LYS A 78 3.23 2.07 -3.08
N SER A 79 3.02 0.89 -2.54
CA SER A 79 3.17 0.65 -1.10
C SER A 79 4.58 1.00 -0.64
N CYS A 80 4.66 1.81 0.41
CA CYS A 80 5.90 2.13 1.08
C CYS A 80 5.60 2.32 2.58
N VAL A 81 6.09 1.38 3.38
CA VAL A 81 5.81 1.32 4.81
C VAL A 81 7.12 1.17 5.57
N LYS A 82 7.26 1.91 6.66
CA LYS A 82 8.32 1.74 7.65
C LYS A 82 7.73 1.80 9.04
N GLY A 83 8.07 0.83 9.88
CA GLY A 83 7.61 0.78 11.25
C GLY A 83 8.64 0.20 12.21
N SER A 84 8.34 0.31 13.50
CA SER A 84 9.21 -0.03 14.60
C SER A 84 8.40 -0.22 15.89
N PHE A 85 9.06 -0.17 17.06
CA PHE A 85 8.40 -0.03 18.35
C PHE A 85 8.10 1.44 18.65
N ALA A 86 6.99 1.71 19.33
CA ALA A 86 6.59 3.05 19.78
C ALA A 86 7.50 3.54 20.92
N SER A 87 7.83 2.64 21.86
CA SER A 87 8.68 2.92 23.02
C SER A 87 10.14 2.61 22.71
N SER A 88 11.06 3.40 23.25
CA SER A 88 12.49 3.10 23.26
C SER A 88 12.91 2.12 24.37
N SER A 89 11.98 1.73 25.24
CA SER A 89 12.22 0.75 26.28
C SER A 89 12.35 -0.65 25.71
N ASP A 90 13.07 -1.50 26.42
CA ASP A 90 13.23 -2.90 26.05
C ASP A 90 11.87 -3.62 25.92
N VAL A 91 11.75 -4.44 24.89
CA VAL A 91 10.55 -5.23 24.60
C VAL A 91 10.82 -6.69 24.92
N THR A 92 10.14 -7.20 25.96
CA THR A 92 10.25 -8.61 26.36
C THR A 92 9.31 -9.47 25.52
N LEU A 93 9.88 -10.46 24.85
CA LEU A 93 9.15 -11.47 24.08
C LEU A 93 9.21 -12.83 24.79
N THR A 94 8.05 -13.46 24.96
CA THR A 94 7.95 -14.86 25.42
C THR A 94 7.80 -15.75 24.20
N LEU A 95 8.76 -16.68 24.01
CA LEU A 95 8.78 -17.55 22.85
C LEU A 95 8.09 -18.87 23.16
N LEU A 96 7.00 -19.14 22.48
CA LEU A 96 6.32 -20.43 22.46
C LEU A 96 6.77 -21.19 21.22
N ALA A 97 7.11 -22.45 21.37
CA ALA A 97 7.59 -23.29 20.25
C ALA A 97 8.77 -22.69 19.46
N ASN A 98 9.71 -22.05 20.17
CA ASN A 98 10.91 -21.42 19.61
C ASN A 98 10.67 -20.24 18.66
N ALA A 99 9.48 -19.66 18.66
CA ALA A 99 9.11 -18.50 17.86
C ALA A 99 8.13 -17.58 18.60
N CYS A 100 8.19 -16.30 18.30
CA CYS A 100 7.22 -15.30 18.77
C CYS A 100 7.04 -14.22 17.71
N LYS A 101 5.79 -13.79 17.47
CA LYS A 101 5.49 -12.65 16.59
C LYS A 101 6.08 -11.37 17.20
N ILE A 102 6.72 -10.56 16.37
CA ILE A 102 7.24 -9.25 16.77
C ILE A 102 6.07 -8.27 16.72
N SER A 103 5.74 -7.69 17.85
CA SER A 103 4.61 -6.75 17.98
C SER A 103 5.06 -5.32 17.69
N PHE A 104 5.47 -5.04 16.46
CA PHE A 104 5.71 -3.66 16.03
C PHE A 104 4.40 -2.87 16.13
N ASP A 105 4.43 -1.80 16.90
CA ASP A 105 3.25 -1.01 17.28
C ASP A 105 3.34 0.47 16.87
N PHE A 106 4.37 0.84 16.08
CA PHE A 106 4.57 2.17 15.57
C PHE A 106 4.86 2.15 14.07
N VAL A 107 4.28 3.14 13.37
CA VAL A 107 4.51 3.39 11.94
C VAL A 107 5.12 4.76 11.76
N GLU A 108 6.30 4.87 11.16
CA GLU A 108 6.91 6.14 10.78
C GLU A 108 6.19 6.76 9.58
N PHE A 109 5.91 5.94 8.58
CA PHE A 109 5.07 6.28 7.44
C PHE A 109 4.47 5.01 6.82
N ASP A 110 3.25 5.17 6.29
CA ASP A 110 2.50 4.16 5.55
C ASP A 110 1.63 4.90 4.52
N LEU A 111 2.05 4.89 3.27
CA LEU A 111 1.44 5.72 2.24
C LEU A 111 0.00 5.29 1.91
N ASN A 112 -0.33 4.03 2.10
CA ASN A 112 -1.62 3.45 1.73
C ASN A 112 -2.43 2.93 2.93
N ASN A 113 -1.97 3.13 4.17
CA ASN A 113 -2.56 2.57 5.39
C ASN A 113 -2.70 1.03 5.31
N GLU A 114 -1.57 0.35 5.08
CA GLU A 114 -1.50 -1.09 4.87
C GLU A 114 -1.00 -1.85 6.11
N PHE A 115 -0.41 -1.17 7.10
CA PHE A 115 0.08 -1.79 8.32
C PHE A 115 -0.86 -1.56 9.51
N ASN A 116 -1.31 -2.65 10.11
CA ASN A 116 -2.13 -2.64 11.32
C ASN A 116 -1.25 -2.81 12.56
N THR A 117 -1.07 -1.74 13.34
CA THR A 117 -0.24 -1.75 14.56
C THR A 117 -0.79 -2.63 15.68
N THR A 118 -2.12 -2.83 15.77
CA THR A 118 -2.74 -3.70 16.78
C THR A 118 -2.47 -5.18 16.47
N GLN A 119 -2.47 -5.55 15.21
CA GLN A 119 -2.18 -6.91 14.77
C GLN A 119 -0.70 -7.12 14.45
N SER A 120 0.08 -6.04 14.35
CA SER A 120 1.48 -6.03 13.88
C SER A 120 1.63 -6.79 12.56
N GLU A 121 0.81 -6.38 11.57
CA GLU A 121 0.70 -7.08 10.30
C GLU A 121 0.45 -6.09 9.15
N PHE A 122 1.17 -6.26 8.06
CA PHE A 122 0.94 -5.57 6.79
C PHE A 122 -0.05 -6.38 5.95
N THR A 123 -0.98 -5.69 5.28
CA THR A 123 -1.89 -6.29 4.30
C THR A 123 -1.74 -5.58 2.97
N ALA A 124 -1.34 -6.31 1.92
CA ALA A 124 -1.16 -5.76 0.59
C ALA A 124 -2.50 -5.29 0.00
N LYS A 125 -2.57 -4.04 -0.46
CA LYS A 125 -3.73 -3.48 -1.18
C LYS A 125 -3.62 -3.60 -2.70
N GLN A 126 -2.45 -3.97 -3.20
CA GLN A 126 -2.17 -4.11 -4.63
C GLN A 126 -1.37 -5.39 -4.88
N ASP A 127 -1.62 -6.01 -6.03
CA ASP A 127 -0.79 -7.12 -6.50
C ASP A 127 0.57 -6.60 -6.91
N GLY A 128 1.63 -7.36 -6.62
CA GLY A 128 2.96 -6.94 -7.03
C GLY A 128 4.12 -7.69 -6.41
N ILE A 129 5.31 -7.18 -6.66
CA ILE A 129 6.55 -7.66 -6.04
C ILE A 129 6.97 -6.64 -4.99
N TYR A 130 7.15 -7.11 -3.77
CA TYR A 130 7.49 -6.32 -2.60
C TYR A 130 8.88 -6.69 -2.10
N GLN A 131 9.69 -5.69 -1.80
CA GLN A 131 10.89 -5.85 -1.00
C GLN A 131 10.50 -5.70 0.46
N VAL A 132 10.76 -6.73 1.25
CA VAL A 132 10.49 -6.77 2.68
C VAL A 132 11.80 -6.92 3.43
N SER A 133 12.05 -6.05 4.38
CA SER A 133 13.23 -6.09 5.25
C SER A 133 12.82 -5.94 6.70
N VAL A 134 13.48 -6.66 7.59
CA VAL A 134 13.33 -6.52 9.04
C VAL A 134 14.66 -6.66 9.73
N GLN A 135 14.90 -5.80 10.70
CA GLN A 135 16.06 -5.85 11.60
C GLN A 135 15.59 -5.91 13.05
N ILE A 136 16.25 -6.74 13.83
CA ILE A 136 16.08 -6.81 15.29
C ILE A 136 17.44 -6.86 15.97
N LYS A 137 17.49 -6.31 17.18
CA LYS A 137 18.68 -6.36 18.05
C LYS A 137 18.28 -6.72 19.48
N ALA A 138 18.93 -7.74 20.02
CA ALA A 138 18.74 -8.12 21.40
C ALA A 138 19.45 -7.14 22.36
N THR A 139 18.91 -6.95 23.56
CA THR A 139 19.42 -6.00 24.57
C THR A 139 20.73 -6.44 25.19
N SER A 140 21.00 -7.75 25.24
CA SER A 140 22.20 -8.33 25.82
C SER A 140 22.81 -9.36 24.87
N ALA A 141 24.08 -9.67 25.13
CA ALA A 141 24.74 -10.77 24.45
C ALA A 141 24.00 -12.09 24.75
N ILE A 142 23.43 -12.66 23.69
CA ILE A 142 22.76 -13.96 23.74
C ILE A 142 23.84 -15.03 24.00
N ALA A 143 23.56 -15.99 24.86
CA ALA A 143 24.53 -17.03 25.24
C ALA A 143 25.10 -17.76 24.01
N VAL A 144 26.35 -18.21 24.14
CA VAL A 144 27.03 -19.04 23.12
C VAL A 144 26.22 -20.30 22.86
N ALA A 145 26.19 -20.76 21.64
CA ALA A 145 25.42 -21.90 21.12
C ALA A 145 23.88 -21.74 21.15
N THR A 146 23.38 -20.57 21.52
CA THR A 146 21.94 -20.27 21.43
C THR A 146 21.58 -19.82 20.04
N ASN A 147 20.56 -20.43 19.41
CA ASN A 147 20.00 -19.94 18.17
C ASN A 147 19.22 -18.65 18.40
N PHE A 148 19.50 -17.67 17.57
CA PHE A 148 18.77 -16.41 17.51
C PHE A 148 18.58 -15.98 16.07
N GLY A 149 17.39 -15.57 15.73
CA GLY A 149 17.06 -15.21 14.36
C GLY A 149 15.80 -14.38 14.22
N VAL A 150 15.54 -13.97 12.98
CA VAL A 150 14.33 -13.28 12.56
C VAL A 150 13.80 -13.89 11.28
N ALA A 151 12.50 -13.95 11.13
CA ALA A 151 11.81 -14.49 9.97
C ALA A 151 10.77 -13.51 9.43
N ILE A 152 10.60 -13.52 8.12
CA ILE A 152 9.50 -12.88 7.39
C ILE A 152 8.49 -13.96 7.04
N LEU A 153 7.21 -13.71 7.34
CA LEU A 153 6.11 -14.63 7.06
C LEU A 153 5.13 -13.97 6.08
N LYS A 154 4.69 -14.77 5.11
CA LYS A 154 3.56 -14.46 4.23
C LYS A 154 2.39 -15.36 4.63
N ASN A 155 1.24 -14.77 4.96
CA ASN A 155 0.04 -15.50 5.39
C ASN A 155 0.35 -16.56 6.48
N GLY A 156 1.17 -16.19 7.46
CA GLY A 156 1.60 -17.06 8.55
C GLY A 156 2.69 -18.10 8.19
N THR A 157 3.09 -18.20 6.92
CA THR A 157 4.13 -19.15 6.46
C THR A 157 5.46 -18.44 6.26
N VAL A 158 6.55 -19.00 6.81
CA VAL A 158 7.91 -18.43 6.67
C VAL A 158 8.32 -18.44 5.20
N VAL A 159 8.64 -17.26 4.65
CA VAL A 159 9.16 -17.11 3.29
C VAL A 159 10.65 -16.84 3.26
N ASN A 160 11.20 -16.22 4.30
CA ASN A 160 12.65 -16.07 4.46
C ASN A 160 13.00 -15.91 5.94
N ARG A 161 14.23 -16.30 6.31
CA ARG A 161 14.73 -16.15 7.68
C ARG A 161 16.25 -16.08 7.72
N THR A 162 16.75 -15.37 8.74
CA THR A 162 18.15 -15.43 9.16
C THR A 162 18.18 -15.93 10.59
N SER A 163 18.70 -17.13 10.84
CA SER A 163 18.79 -17.73 12.18
C SER A 163 20.02 -18.60 12.25
N PHE A 164 20.87 -18.34 13.25
CA PHE A 164 22.08 -19.13 13.50
C PHE A 164 22.47 -19.08 14.99
N ALA A 165 23.24 -20.06 15.40
CA ALA A 165 23.77 -20.12 16.76
C ALA A 165 24.87 -19.08 16.98
N ASN A 166 24.85 -18.44 18.14
CA ASN A 166 25.91 -17.53 18.53
C ASN A 166 27.22 -18.28 18.79
N VAL A 167 28.32 -17.72 18.32
CA VAL A 167 29.67 -18.25 18.48
C VAL A 167 30.40 -17.50 19.61
N GLY A 168 31.15 -18.21 20.42
CA GLY A 168 31.99 -17.65 21.45
C GLY A 168 33.46 -18.01 21.30
N VAL A 169 34.32 -17.15 21.80
CA VAL A 169 35.75 -17.41 21.95
C VAL A 169 36.08 -17.36 23.44
N VAL A 170 36.64 -18.44 23.96
CA VAL A 170 36.99 -18.58 25.39
C VAL A 170 35.80 -18.24 26.33
N GLY A 171 34.59 -18.71 25.96
CA GLY A 171 33.36 -18.49 26.74
C GLY A 171 32.72 -17.09 26.57
N VAL A 172 33.33 -16.19 25.81
CA VAL A 172 32.77 -14.86 25.51
C VAL A 172 32.06 -14.90 24.16
N ASN A 173 30.79 -14.44 24.11
CA ASN A 173 30.06 -14.33 22.86
C ASN A 173 30.64 -13.21 22.00
N VAL A 174 31.06 -13.56 20.77
CA VAL A 174 31.58 -12.62 19.78
C VAL A 174 30.59 -12.36 18.63
N THR A 175 29.44 -13.01 18.65
CA THR A 175 28.39 -12.81 17.63
C THR A 175 27.61 -11.54 17.94
N PRO A 176 27.49 -10.59 16.99
CA PRO A 176 26.67 -9.41 17.20
C PRO A 176 25.21 -9.76 17.51
N PRO A 177 24.56 -9.06 18.44
CA PRO A 177 23.16 -9.34 18.82
C PRO A 177 22.13 -8.83 17.81
N VAL A 178 22.54 -8.54 16.58
CA VAL A 178 21.68 -8.03 15.49
C VAL A 178 21.38 -9.16 14.50
N ARG A 179 20.13 -9.21 14.04
CA ARG A 179 19.69 -10.06 12.93
C ARG A 179 18.90 -9.23 11.95
N THR A 180 19.25 -9.36 10.67
CA THR A 180 18.55 -8.71 9.56
C THR A 180 18.23 -9.75 8.50
N VAL A 181 17.04 -9.66 7.94
CA VAL A 181 16.64 -10.44 6.77
C VAL A 181 15.92 -9.53 5.78
N THR A 182 16.26 -9.69 4.51
CA THR A 182 15.62 -8.98 3.39
C THR A 182 15.28 -9.99 2.30
N THR A 183 14.12 -9.83 1.69
CA THR A 183 13.68 -10.71 0.60
C THR A 183 12.75 -9.98 -0.36
N LEU A 184 12.57 -10.57 -1.54
CA LEU A 184 11.51 -10.20 -2.48
C LEU A 184 10.37 -11.21 -2.35
N VAL A 185 9.15 -10.70 -2.25
CA VAL A 185 7.94 -11.53 -2.14
C VAL A 185 6.91 -11.05 -3.15
N SER A 186 6.30 -11.99 -3.88
CA SER A 186 5.11 -11.71 -4.68
C SER A 186 3.89 -11.74 -3.78
N LEU A 187 3.15 -10.64 -3.72
CA LEU A 187 1.91 -10.51 -2.96
C LEU A 187 0.74 -10.23 -3.89
N ASN A 188 -0.39 -10.85 -3.60
CA ASN A 188 -1.69 -10.48 -4.14
C ASN A 188 -2.42 -9.58 -3.15
N THR A 189 -3.37 -8.82 -3.62
CA THR A 189 -4.27 -8.02 -2.75
C THR A 189 -4.90 -8.91 -1.67
N GLY A 190 -4.74 -8.50 -0.41
CA GLY A 190 -5.18 -9.26 0.76
C GLY A 190 -4.13 -10.20 1.37
N ASP A 191 -3.00 -10.46 0.70
CA ASP A 191 -1.90 -11.20 1.32
C ASP A 191 -1.29 -10.39 2.47
N THR A 192 -0.86 -11.10 3.51
CA THR A 192 -0.30 -10.46 4.71
C THR A 192 1.18 -10.75 4.90
N ILE A 193 1.89 -9.80 5.53
CA ILE A 193 3.28 -9.96 5.97
C ILE A 193 3.35 -9.70 7.48
N SER A 194 4.01 -10.61 8.18
CA SER A 194 4.34 -10.48 9.60
C SER A 194 5.77 -10.93 9.87
N PHE A 195 6.25 -10.65 11.07
CA PHE A 195 7.64 -10.91 11.48
C PHE A 195 7.69 -11.72 12.76
N ASN A 196 8.54 -12.72 12.81
CA ASN A 196 8.77 -13.52 14.01
C ASN A 196 10.23 -13.47 14.44
N VAL A 197 10.45 -13.41 15.77
CA VAL A 197 11.73 -13.79 16.37
C VAL A 197 11.80 -15.30 16.43
N LEU A 198 12.97 -15.85 16.16
CA LEU A 198 13.30 -17.27 16.30
C LEU A 198 14.39 -17.43 17.34
N SER A 199 14.16 -18.23 18.38
CA SER A 199 15.18 -18.53 19.38
C SER A 199 14.83 -19.82 20.14
N THR A 200 15.83 -20.49 20.66
CA THR A 200 15.67 -21.62 21.60
C THR A 200 15.48 -21.17 23.05
N LEU A 201 15.54 -19.86 23.32
CA LEU A 201 15.24 -19.28 24.64
C LEU A 201 13.73 -19.20 24.85
N LEU A 202 13.30 -19.32 26.12
CA LEU A 202 11.90 -19.13 26.49
C LEU A 202 11.50 -17.65 26.54
N SER A 203 12.48 -16.76 26.75
CA SER A 203 12.28 -15.32 26.81
C SER A 203 13.47 -14.60 26.23
N LEU A 204 13.22 -13.49 25.54
CA LEU A 204 14.21 -12.65 24.90
C LEU A 204 13.79 -11.18 24.99
N ASN A 205 14.73 -10.29 25.28
CA ASN A 205 14.52 -8.85 25.24
C ASN A 205 15.14 -8.25 23.98
N LEU A 206 14.34 -7.51 23.24
CA LEU A 206 14.78 -6.69 22.11
C LEU A 206 14.93 -5.23 22.57
N LEU A 207 15.85 -4.50 21.94
CA LEU A 207 15.90 -3.05 22.07
C LEU A 207 14.65 -2.42 21.43
N GLY A 208 13.99 -1.52 22.17
CA GLY A 208 12.82 -0.80 21.65
C GLY A 208 13.19 0.38 20.75
N THR A 209 14.48 0.73 20.61
CA THR A 209 14.93 1.84 19.79
C THR A 209 14.64 1.58 18.30
N ARG A 210 14.15 2.61 17.61
CA ARG A 210 13.70 2.52 16.20
C ARG A 210 14.83 2.20 15.24
N GLU A 211 16.03 2.64 15.55
CA GLU A 211 17.24 2.40 14.78
C GLU A 211 17.69 0.94 14.86
N ASP A 212 17.43 0.29 15.96
CA ASP A 212 17.86 -1.07 16.25
C ASP A 212 16.84 -2.13 15.84
N CYS A 213 15.53 -1.83 16.02
CA CYS A 213 14.45 -2.75 15.68
C CYS A 213 13.41 -2.05 14.79
N ASN A 214 13.41 -2.40 13.51
CA ASN A 214 12.50 -1.81 12.52
C ASN A 214 12.22 -2.77 11.36
N PHE A 215 11.22 -2.41 10.57
CA PHE A 215 10.94 -3.07 9.30
C PHE A 215 10.64 -2.05 8.20
N THR A 216 10.84 -2.48 6.96
CA THR A 216 10.42 -1.74 5.76
C THR A 216 9.77 -2.69 4.76
N ILE A 217 8.72 -2.20 4.11
CA ILE A 217 8.04 -2.91 3.02
C ILE A 217 7.85 -1.92 1.88
N ASN A 218 8.41 -2.22 0.71
CA ASN A 218 8.33 -1.38 -0.47
C ASN A 218 7.84 -2.19 -1.67
N GLN A 219 6.79 -1.74 -2.34
CA GLN A 219 6.36 -2.31 -3.60
C GLN A 219 7.32 -1.86 -4.71
N ILE A 220 7.93 -2.81 -5.40
CA ILE A 220 8.86 -2.57 -6.52
C ILE A 220 8.09 -2.51 -7.84
N ARG A 221 7.15 -3.44 -8.02
CA ARG A 221 6.38 -3.58 -9.26
C ARG A 221 4.96 -4.05 -8.98
#